data_b2dc5e7b427e9f5031d6cc58185b0969
#
_entry.id   b2dc5e7b427e9f5031d6cc58185b0969
#
_cell.length_a   1.000
_cell.length_b   1.000
_cell.length_c   1.000
_cell.angle_alpha   90.00
_cell.angle_beta   90.00
_cell.angle_gamma   90.00
#
_symmetry.space_group_name_H-M   'P 1'
#
loop_
_entity.id
_entity.type
_entity.pdbx_description
1 polymer ?
#
loop_
_entity_poly.entity_id
_entity_poly.type
_entity_poly.pdbx_seq_one_letter_code
_entity_poly.pdbx_strand_id
1 'polypeptide(L)'
;MNISAIDLNLLPVLEALLKRRNVSHAAKDVGLSQPAMSRALARLRDVLGDPLLVRTPGGGYALSPRGEALSAQLITTLDHVKAVFRDPGFDPASTQRTVRIAGLDTHTLLLAPALMARLAKEAPGIDIRFENYSPNIIERSESGQLDLVFATSTTALPPGARSETYAQDKLALVLRKGHPMAKRTWTPEDYGKVDHVGISIFGDAGSDLDAQLAKFGVKRRMALVTPHFIAALAAVSQTDMATTQSHTFASRFADTFGLILKEPPVPNTGLDLTIVWSHVRAADPVLAWLRKVIGEVAKATMDIGSVRVSRAAEKS
;
A
#
# COMPACT_ATOMS: atom_id res chain seq x y z
N MET A 1 -24.43 32.97 -10.04
CA MET A 1 -25.50 32.02 -10.44
C MET A 1 -25.37 30.77 -9.58
N ASN A 2 -26.46 30.33 -8.95
CA ASN A 2 -26.42 29.15 -8.10
C ASN A 2 -26.65 27.90 -8.98
N ILE A 3 -25.70 26.96 -8.98
CA ILE A 3 -25.77 25.74 -9.80
C ILE A 3 -26.97 24.86 -9.45
N SER A 4 -27.44 24.91 -8.19
CA SER A 4 -28.63 24.15 -7.74
C SER A 4 -29.94 24.64 -8.37
N ALA A 5 -29.95 25.84 -8.95
CA ALA A 5 -31.10 26.38 -9.67
C ALA A 5 -31.14 25.96 -11.14
N ILE A 6 -30.11 25.28 -11.63
CA ILE A 6 -29.99 24.83 -13.02
C ILE A 6 -30.31 23.33 -13.07
N ASP A 7 -31.27 22.99 -13.94
CA ASP A 7 -31.55 21.57 -14.25
C ASP A 7 -30.45 21.00 -15.14
N LEU A 8 -29.48 20.31 -14.55
CA LEU A 8 -28.35 19.72 -15.28
C LEU A 8 -28.77 18.64 -16.28
N ASN A 9 -29.98 18.08 -16.17
CA ASN A 9 -30.54 17.15 -17.16
C ASN A 9 -30.81 17.82 -18.51
N LEU A 10 -30.76 19.15 -18.56
CA LEU A 10 -30.88 19.88 -19.84
C LEU A 10 -29.55 19.89 -20.63
N LEU A 11 -28.42 19.52 -20.07
CA LEU A 11 -27.13 19.51 -20.79
C LEU A 11 -27.09 18.52 -21.96
N PRO A 12 -27.51 17.24 -21.81
CA PRO A 12 -27.60 16.32 -22.95
C PRO A 12 -28.61 16.78 -24.03
N VAL A 13 -29.68 17.41 -23.59
CA VAL A 13 -30.72 17.98 -24.50
C VAL A 13 -30.12 19.14 -25.31
N LEU A 14 -29.39 20.02 -24.65
CA LEU A 14 -28.70 21.14 -25.29
C LEU A 14 -27.67 20.62 -26.33
N GLU A 15 -26.86 19.63 -25.95
CA GLU A 15 -25.89 18.99 -26.86
C GLU A 15 -26.57 18.48 -28.14
N ALA A 16 -27.62 17.70 -27.99
CA ALA A 16 -28.35 17.12 -29.11
C ALA A 16 -28.98 18.20 -30.04
N LEU A 17 -29.55 19.27 -29.45
CA LEU A 17 -30.14 20.38 -30.19
C LEU A 17 -29.08 21.16 -30.99
N LEU A 18 -27.96 21.50 -30.35
CA LEU A 18 -26.87 22.24 -31.02
C LEU A 18 -26.21 21.42 -32.12
N LYS A 19 -26.04 20.11 -31.91
CA LYS A 19 -25.46 19.20 -32.89
C LYS A 19 -26.38 18.95 -34.08
N ARG A 20 -27.69 18.64 -33.83
CA ARG A 20 -28.66 18.24 -34.87
C ARG A 20 -29.30 19.44 -35.58
N ARG A 21 -29.36 20.59 -34.92
CA ARG A 21 -30.07 21.78 -35.44
C ARG A 21 -31.51 21.44 -35.91
N ASN A 22 -32.09 20.40 -35.30
CA ASN A 22 -33.39 19.86 -35.63
C ASN A 22 -34.01 19.23 -34.38
N VAL A 23 -35.16 19.74 -33.94
CA VAL A 23 -35.81 19.34 -32.70
C VAL A 23 -36.26 17.86 -32.70
N SER A 24 -36.79 17.38 -33.85
CA SER A 24 -37.25 16.00 -33.96
C SER A 24 -36.10 14.99 -33.98
N HIS A 25 -34.98 15.31 -34.64
CA HIS A 25 -33.82 14.46 -34.67
C HIS A 25 -33.10 14.48 -33.30
N ALA A 26 -32.96 15.65 -32.67
CA ALA A 26 -32.39 15.78 -31.34
C ALA A 26 -33.23 14.99 -30.30
N ALA A 27 -34.54 15.00 -30.40
CA ALA A 27 -35.43 14.21 -29.52
C ALA A 27 -35.12 12.71 -29.57
N LYS A 28 -34.90 12.17 -30.78
CA LYS A 28 -34.55 10.75 -30.97
C LYS A 28 -33.19 10.41 -30.33
N ASP A 29 -32.21 11.31 -30.46
CA ASP A 29 -30.86 11.05 -29.89
C ASP A 29 -30.85 10.93 -28.37
N VAL A 30 -31.74 11.63 -27.67
CA VAL A 30 -31.84 11.59 -26.21
C VAL A 30 -33.01 10.81 -25.65
N GLY A 31 -33.74 10.08 -26.51
CA GLY A 31 -34.89 9.23 -26.11
C GLY A 31 -36.11 10.01 -25.63
N LEU A 32 -36.29 11.25 -26.10
CA LEU A 32 -37.44 12.08 -25.76
C LEU A 32 -38.49 12.12 -26.89
N SER A 33 -39.75 12.35 -26.53
CA SER A 33 -40.77 12.73 -27.51
C SER A 33 -40.52 14.15 -28.04
N GLN A 34 -40.95 14.43 -29.27
CA GLN A 34 -40.78 15.78 -29.86
C GLN A 34 -41.47 16.89 -29.03
N PRO A 35 -42.66 16.69 -28.43
CA PRO A 35 -43.22 17.68 -27.50
C PRO A 35 -42.37 17.90 -26.24
N ALA A 36 -41.79 16.84 -25.70
CA ALA A 36 -40.87 16.96 -24.53
C ALA A 36 -39.60 17.75 -24.88
N MET A 37 -39.00 17.46 -26.03
CA MET A 37 -37.85 18.19 -26.55
C MET A 37 -38.14 19.68 -26.77
N SER A 38 -39.35 19.99 -27.35
CA SER A 38 -39.76 21.38 -27.55
C SER A 38 -39.92 22.15 -26.22
N ARG A 39 -40.46 21.50 -25.20
CA ARG A 39 -40.52 22.09 -23.83
C ARG A 39 -39.15 22.29 -23.22
N ALA A 40 -38.27 21.31 -23.40
CA ALA A 40 -36.90 21.45 -22.91
C ALA A 40 -36.14 22.59 -23.62
N LEU A 41 -36.32 22.76 -24.95
CA LEU A 41 -35.76 23.88 -25.67
C LEU A 41 -36.32 25.23 -25.18
N ALA A 42 -37.62 25.32 -24.86
CA ALA A 42 -38.20 26.52 -24.29
C ALA A 42 -37.53 26.87 -22.93
N ARG A 43 -37.40 25.88 -22.04
CA ARG A 43 -36.70 26.07 -20.75
C ARG A 43 -35.22 26.48 -20.93
N LEU A 44 -34.52 25.91 -21.91
CA LEU A 44 -33.14 26.29 -22.22
C LEU A 44 -33.04 27.74 -22.68
N ARG A 45 -34.01 28.20 -23.51
CA ARG A 45 -34.09 29.59 -23.96
C ARG A 45 -34.32 30.55 -22.79
N ASP A 46 -35.20 30.20 -21.89
CA ASP A 46 -35.50 31.01 -20.71
C ASP A 46 -34.24 31.11 -19.77
N VAL A 47 -33.56 29.97 -19.51
CA VAL A 47 -32.38 29.93 -18.66
C VAL A 47 -31.18 30.67 -19.27
N LEU A 48 -30.99 30.53 -20.59
CA LEU A 48 -29.80 31.09 -21.28
C LEU A 48 -30.07 32.49 -21.85
N GLY A 49 -31.30 32.93 -21.89
CA GLY A 49 -31.70 34.24 -22.48
C GLY A 49 -31.39 34.33 -23.98
N ASP A 50 -31.44 33.22 -24.71
CA ASP A 50 -31.03 33.11 -26.11
C ASP A 50 -31.89 32.13 -26.90
N PRO A 51 -32.26 32.42 -28.18
CA PRO A 51 -33.03 31.51 -28.98
C PRO A 51 -32.36 30.19 -29.31
N LEU A 52 -31.05 30.07 -29.24
CA LEU A 52 -30.19 28.92 -29.55
C LEU A 52 -30.31 28.42 -31.00
N LEU A 53 -31.55 28.22 -31.45
CA LEU A 53 -31.90 27.79 -32.81
C LEU A 53 -32.80 28.85 -33.43
N VAL A 54 -32.40 29.41 -34.59
CA VAL A 54 -33.10 30.42 -35.37
C VAL A 54 -33.58 29.78 -36.66
N ARG A 55 -34.84 30.04 -37.07
CA ARG A 55 -35.38 29.55 -38.34
C ARG A 55 -34.67 30.23 -39.52
N THR A 56 -34.31 29.44 -40.51
CA THR A 56 -33.76 29.94 -41.78
C THR A 56 -34.86 30.09 -42.84
N PRO A 57 -34.68 30.99 -43.82
CA PRO A 57 -35.63 31.16 -44.89
C PRO A 57 -35.91 29.88 -45.70
N GLY A 58 -34.97 28.92 -45.72
CA GLY A 58 -35.12 27.62 -46.39
C GLY A 58 -35.81 26.51 -45.55
N GLY A 59 -36.42 26.83 -44.41
CA GLY A 59 -37.23 25.90 -43.64
C GLY A 59 -36.45 25.03 -42.63
N GLY A 60 -35.16 25.32 -42.39
CA GLY A 60 -34.33 24.65 -41.38
C GLY A 60 -34.06 25.51 -40.14
N TYR A 61 -33.08 25.13 -39.35
CA TYR A 61 -32.59 25.89 -38.19
C TYR A 61 -31.06 26.10 -38.30
N ALA A 62 -30.63 27.33 -38.00
CA ALA A 62 -29.25 27.67 -37.75
C ALA A 62 -29.00 27.94 -36.26
N LEU A 63 -27.77 27.85 -35.82
CA LEU A 63 -27.42 28.25 -34.46
C LEU A 63 -27.44 29.78 -34.34
N SER A 64 -27.84 30.30 -33.19
CA SER A 64 -27.53 31.68 -32.82
C SER A 64 -26.03 31.81 -32.55
N PRO A 65 -25.45 33.06 -32.58
CA PRO A 65 -24.03 33.25 -32.18
C PRO A 65 -23.69 32.69 -30.84
N ARG A 66 -24.61 32.77 -29.86
CA ARG A 66 -24.43 32.17 -28.53
C ARG A 66 -24.52 30.63 -28.57
N GLY A 67 -25.42 30.08 -29.39
CA GLY A 67 -25.51 28.64 -29.64
C GLY A 67 -24.22 28.07 -30.25
N GLU A 68 -23.58 28.78 -31.15
CA GLU A 68 -22.26 28.39 -31.71
C GLU A 68 -21.17 28.38 -30.63
N ALA A 69 -21.07 29.46 -29.85
CA ALA A 69 -20.10 29.54 -28.74
C ALA A 69 -20.32 28.44 -27.70
N LEU A 70 -21.57 28.17 -27.33
CA LEU A 70 -21.94 27.10 -26.39
C LEU A 70 -21.64 25.70 -26.94
N SER A 71 -21.77 25.49 -28.25
CA SER A 71 -21.48 24.19 -28.87
C SER A 71 -20.05 23.73 -28.64
N ALA A 72 -19.06 24.63 -28.73
CA ALA A 72 -17.66 24.31 -28.47
C ALA A 72 -17.39 24.05 -26.99
N GLN A 73 -17.96 24.86 -26.08
CA GLN A 73 -17.75 24.71 -24.64
C GLN A 73 -18.45 23.47 -24.07
N LEU A 74 -19.62 23.11 -24.59
CA LEU A 74 -20.45 22.03 -24.06
C LEU A 74 -19.80 20.66 -24.22
N ILE A 75 -19.08 20.42 -25.31
CA ILE A 75 -18.38 19.16 -25.55
C ILE A 75 -17.38 18.91 -24.41
N THR A 76 -16.51 19.86 -24.15
CA THR A 76 -15.52 19.76 -23.06
C THR A 76 -16.17 19.64 -21.68
N THR A 77 -17.24 20.41 -21.45
CA THR A 77 -17.97 20.37 -20.17
C THR A 77 -18.62 19.00 -19.95
N LEU A 78 -19.27 18.43 -20.94
CA LEU A 78 -19.89 17.11 -20.83
C LEU A 78 -18.85 15.99 -20.68
N ASP A 79 -17.70 16.11 -21.29
CA ASP A 79 -16.61 15.16 -21.11
C ASP A 79 -16.06 15.21 -19.67
N HIS A 80 -15.96 16.39 -19.07
CA HIS A 80 -15.62 16.53 -17.66
C HIS A 80 -16.70 15.94 -16.75
N VAL A 81 -17.98 16.19 -17.04
CA VAL A 81 -19.09 15.58 -16.28
C VAL A 81 -19.07 14.05 -16.40
N LYS A 82 -18.92 13.53 -17.62
CA LYS A 82 -18.79 12.07 -17.85
C LYS A 82 -17.59 11.49 -17.11
N ALA A 83 -16.48 12.21 -17.03
CA ALA A 83 -15.28 11.77 -16.30
C ALA A 83 -15.52 11.58 -14.79
N VAL A 84 -16.42 12.39 -14.19
CA VAL A 84 -16.81 12.20 -12.76
C VAL A 84 -17.50 10.86 -12.51
N PHE A 85 -18.28 10.37 -13.47
CA PHE A 85 -19.04 9.11 -13.37
C PHE A 85 -18.32 7.92 -14.02
N ARG A 86 -17.23 8.18 -14.72
CA ARG A 86 -16.42 7.12 -15.29
C ARG A 86 -15.56 6.51 -14.17
N ASP A 87 -15.63 5.21 -13.98
CA ASP A 87 -14.60 4.50 -13.23
C ASP A 87 -13.28 4.72 -14.01
N PRO A 88 -12.29 5.43 -13.44
CA PRO A 88 -11.04 5.73 -14.16
C PRO A 88 -10.28 4.47 -14.57
N GLY A 89 -10.73 3.28 -14.15
CA GLY A 89 -9.98 2.05 -14.29
C GLY A 89 -8.60 2.21 -13.62
N PHE A 90 -8.02 1.15 -13.14
CA PHE A 90 -6.65 1.17 -12.65
C PHE A 90 -5.70 0.75 -13.78
N ASP A 91 -4.85 1.68 -14.19
CA ASP A 91 -3.72 1.41 -15.06
C ASP A 91 -2.43 1.82 -14.32
N PRO A 92 -1.56 0.86 -13.96
CA PRO A 92 -0.33 1.14 -13.25
C PRO A 92 0.56 2.18 -13.96
N ALA A 93 0.63 2.12 -15.29
CA ALA A 93 1.54 2.95 -16.08
C ALA A 93 1.18 4.44 -16.04
N SER A 94 -0.09 4.77 -15.89
CA SER A 94 -0.59 6.16 -15.91
C SER A 94 -1.06 6.68 -14.55
N THR A 95 -1.21 5.82 -13.55
CA THR A 95 -1.67 6.20 -12.23
C THR A 95 -0.63 7.04 -11.48
N GLN A 96 -1.07 8.18 -10.93
CA GLN A 96 -0.24 9.03 -10.07
C GLN A 96 -0.80 9.00 -8.65
N ARG A 97 -0.02 8.50 -7.70
CA ARG A 97 -0.45 8.38 -6.30
C ARG A 97 0.73 8.21 -5.34
N THR A 98 0.64 8.81 -4.17
CA THR A 98 1.50 8.48 -3.03
C THR A 98 0.80 7.43 -2.16
N VAL A 99 1.46 6.29 -1.92
CA VAL A 99 1.01 5.22 -1.01
C VAL A 99 1.84 5.30 0.27
N ARG A 100 1.15 5.39 1.41
CA ARG A 100 1.77 5.45 2.75
C ARG A 100 1.74 4.06 3.38
N ILE A 101 2.91 3.56 3.73
CA ILE A 101 3.09 2.22 4.28
C ILE A 101 3.80 2.33 5.62
N ALA A 102 3.17 1.90 6.69
CA ALA A 102 3.87 1.79 7.97
C ALA A 102 4.61 0.46 8.07
N GLY A 103 5.85 0.52 8.57
CA GLY A 103 6.69 -0.66 8.69
C GLY A 103 7.96 -0.38 9.49
N LEU A 104 8.75 -1.42 9.66
CA LEU A 104 10.05 -1.39 10.32
C LEU A 104 11.16 -1.18 9.28
N ASP A 105 12.35 -0.87 9.76
CA ASP A 105 13.56 -0.77 8.93
C ASP A 105 13.86 -2.07 8.15
N THR A 106 13.46 -3.23 8.69
CA THR A 106 13.56 -4.52 7.98
C THR A 106 12.80 -4.52 6.66
N HIS A 107 11.58 -4.01 6.64
CA HIS A 107 10.75 -3.95 5.43
C HIS A 107 11.36 -2.98 4.40
N THR A 108 11.82 -1.82 4.87
CA THR A 108 12.44 -0.83 3.99
C THR A 108 13.72 -1.38 3.37
N LEU A 109 14.59 -2.02 4.17
CA LEU A 109 15.88 -2.52 3.68
C LEU A 109 15.76 -3.78 2.82
N LEU A 110 14.79 -4.65 3.09
CA LEU A 110 14.60 -5.89 2.31
C LEU A 110 13.77 -5.68 1.04
N LEU A 111 12.71 -4.87 1.11
CA LEU A 111 11.72 -4.79 0.05
C LEU A 111 11.87 -3.55 -0.83
N ALA A 112 12.19 -2.38 -0.24
CA ALA A 112 12.13 -1.13 -0.98
C ALA A 112 13.05 -1.10 -2.22
N PRO A 113 14.29 -1.60 -2.21
CA PRO A 113 15.15 -1.53 -3.40
C PRO A 113 14.53 -2.25 -4.61
N ALA A 114 14.06 -3.49 -4.42
CA ALA A 114 13.46 -4.27 -5.49
C ALA A 114 12.06 -3.76 -5.87
N LEU A 115 11.27 -3.32 -4.88
CA LEU A 115 9.96 -2.71 -5.10
C LEU A 115 10.08 -1.44 -5.96
N MET A 116 10.97 -0.52 -5.60
CA MET A 116 11.17 0.72 -6.34
C MET A 116 11.72 0.49 -7.74
N ALA A 117 12.63 -0.48 -7.92
CA ALA A 117 13.12 -0.87 -9.24
C ALA A 117 12.00 -1.40 -10.15
N ARG A 118 11.01 -2.08 -9.57
CA ARG A 118 9.84 -2.56 -10.28
C ARG A 118 8.83 -1.46 -10.57
N LEU A 119 8.52 -0.62 -9.58
CA LEU A 119 7.61 0.51 -9.75
C LEU A 119 8.10 1.49 -10.82
N ALA A 120 9.40 1.76 -10.88
CA ALA A 120 9.98 2.61 -11.91
C ALA A 120 9.68 2.14 -13.35
N LYS A 121 9.44 0.84 -13.54
CA LYS A 121 9.12 0.25 -14.86
C LYS A 121 7.62 0.12 -15.11
N GLU A 122 6.87 -0.32 -14.09
CA GLU A 122 5.46 -0.71 -14.26
C GLU A 122 4.48 0.37 -13.84
N ALA A 123 4.87 1.24 -12.88
CA ALA A 123 4.00 2.26 -12.29
C ALA A 123 4.81 3.50 -11.87
N PRO A 124 5.44 4.23 -12.81
CA PRO A 124 6.39 5.30 -12.51
C PRO A 124 5.77 6.50 -11.79
N GLY A 125 4.46 6.62 -11.79
CA GLY A 125 3.73 7.67 -11.06
C GLY A 125 3.32 7.28 -9.64
N ILE A 126 3.65 6.07 -9.16
CA ILE A 126 3.34 5.64 -7.80
C ILE A 126 4.55 5.90 -6.90
N ASP A 127 4.38 6.81 -5.94
CA ASP A 127 5.35 7.09 -4.89
C ASP A 127 5.05 6.23 -3.65
N ILE A 128 6.10 5.73 -2.99
CA ILE A 128 5.99 5.02 -1.71
C ILE A 128 6.57 5.89 -0.59
N ARG A 129 5.82 6.04 0.49
CA ARG A 129 6.29 6.65 1.72
C ARG A 129 6.24 5.63 2.86
N PHE A 130 7.42 5.20 3.29
CA PHE A 130 7.54 4.39 4.49
C PHE A 130 7.46 5.29 5.72
N GLU A 131 6.66 4.88 6.69
CA GLU A 131 6.52 5.54 7.99
C GLU A 131 6.81 4.54 9.11
N ASN A 132 7.40 5.03 10.19
CA ASN A 132 7.63 4.21 11.38
C ASN A 132 6.31 3.88 12.07
N TYR A 133 6.31 2.81 12.84
CA TYR A 133 5.18 2.51 13.71
C TYR A 133 4.98 3.63 14.75
N SER A 134 3.72 3.88 15.05
CA SER A 134 3.29 4.80 16.10
C SER A 134 2.21 4.13 16.95
N PRO A 135 2.02 4.53 18.20
CA PRO A 135 0.99 3.96 19.06
C PRO A 135 -0.42 4.03 18.47
N ASN A 136 -0.70 5.03 17.64
CA ASN A 136 -1.97 5.23 16.96
C ASN A 136 -2.02 4.69 15.52
N ILE A 137 -1.17 3.72 15.18
CA ILE A 137 -1.05 3.16 13.81
C ILE A 137 -2.37 2.59 13.30
N ILE A 138 -3.16 1.99 14.20
CA ILE A 138 -4.45 1.39 13.89
C ILE A 138 -5.46 2.48 13.50
N GLU A 139 -5.62 3.51 14.34
CA GLU A 139 -6.51 4.64 14.08
C GLU A 139 -6.16 5.35 12.76
N ARG A 140 -4.87 5.49 12.49
CA ARG A 140 -4.36 6.07 11.25
C ARG A 140 -4.67 5.22 10.02
N SER A 141 -4.64 3.89 10.16
CA SER A 141 -5.06 2.98 9.10
C SER A 141 -6.58 3.06 8.86
N GLU A 142 -7.38 3.07 9.92
CA GLU A 142 -8.84 3.17 9.82
C GLU A 142 -9.31 4.51 9.25
N SER A 143 -8.65 5.61 9.61
CA SER A 143 -8.94 6.95 9.05
C SER A 143 -8.40 7.16 7.63
N GLY A 144 -7.70 6.17 7.06
CA GLY A 144 -7.13 6.26 5.71
C GLY A 144 -5.88 7.15 5.61
N GLN A 145 -5.27 7.53 6.73
CA GLN A 145 -3.98 8.22 6.75
C GLN A 145 -2.82 7.30 6.40
N LEU A 146 -2.99 5.99 6.62
CA LEU A 146 -2.11 4.93 6.16
C LEU A 146 -2.87 4.03 5.19
N ASP A 147 -2.22 3.65 4.12
CA ASP A 147 -2.80 2.77 3.11
C ASP A 147 -2.55 1.29 3.45
N LEU A 148 -1.32 0.97 3.86
CA LEU A 148 -0.89 -0.38 4.23
C LEU A 148 -0.06 -0.35 5.51
N VAL A 149 -0.09 -1.44 6.26
CA VAL A 149 0.74 -1.65 7.46
C VAL A 149 1.39 -3.02 7.35
N PHE A 150 2.70 -3.09 7.43
CA PHE A 150 3.39 -4.37 7.59
C PHE A 150 3.24 -4.84 9.04
N ALA A 151 2.91 -6.08 9.24
CA ALA A 151 2.65 -6.67 10.55
C ALA A 151 3.14 -8.13 10.58
N THR A 152 2.87 -8.79 11.67
CA THR A 152 3.09 -10.23 11.82
C THR A 152 1.78 -10.91 12.23
N SER A 153 1.71 -12.22 12.08
CA SER A 153 0.54 -13.01 12.50
C SER A 153 0.21 -12.88 13.99
N THR A 154 1.17 -12.44 14.81
CA THR A 154 0.96 -12.19 16.25
C THR A 154 0.44 -10.79 16.55
N THR A 155 0.38 -9.90 15.56
CA THR A 155 -0.14 -8.53 15.74
C THR A 155 -1.66 -8.57 15.92
N ALA A 156 -2.16 -8.02 17.02
CA ALA A 156 -3.59 -7.85 17.23
C ALA A 156 -4.16 -6.87 16.19
N LEU A 157 -5.14 -7.34 15.41
CA LEU A 157 -5.78 -6.53 14.38
C LEU A 157 -7.11 -5.96 14.89
N PRO A 158 -7.48 -4.74 14.51
CA PRO A 158 -8.76 -4.15 14.88
C PRO A 158 -9.91 -4.83 14.13
N PRO A 159 -11.15 -4.74 14.65
CA PRO A 159 -12.33 -5.19 13.94
C PRO A 159 -12.42 -4.54 12.55
N GLY A 160 -12.63 -5.34 11.50
CA GLY A 160 -12.76 -4.85 10.13
C GLY A 160 -11.44 -4.66 9.38
N ALA A 161 -10.28 -4.77 10.02
CA ALA A 161 -9.01 -4.84 9.31
C ALA A 161 -8.94 -6.14 8.50
N ARG A 162 -8.29 -6.05 7.35
CA ARG A 162 -7.98 -7.19 6.49
C ARG A 162 -6.49 -7.41 6.46
N SER A 163 -6.08 -8.65 6.31
CA SER A 163 -4.67 -9.01 6.20
C SER A 163 -4.45 -10.12 5.20
N GLU A 164 -3.26 -10.16 4.63
CA GLU A 164 -2.76 -11.29 3.85
C GLU A 164 -1.29 -11.55 4.20
N THR A 165 -0.89 -12.80 4.20
CA THR A 165 0.50 -13.20 4.40
C THR A 165 1.27 -13.05 3.09
N TYR A 166 2.37 -12.30 3.10
CA TYR A 166 3.22 -12.09 1.92
C TYR A 166 4.53 -12.88 1.99
N ALA A 167 4.97 -13.30 3.18
CA ALA A 167 6.15 -14.13 3.40
C ALA A 167 6.10 -14.83 4.75
N GLN A 168 7.01 -15.79 4.94
CA GLN A 168 7.29 -16.41 6.23
C GLN A 168 8.75 -16.15 6.60
N ASP A 169 9.02 -16.06 7.89
CA ASP A 169 10.36 -15.90 8.43
C ASP A 169 10.50 -16.71 9.73
N LYS A 170 11.68 -16.79 10.26
CA LYS A 170 11.98 -17.38 11.56
C LYS A 170 12.98 -16.50 12.31
N LEU A 171 13.17 -16.74 13.59
CA LEU A 171 14.18 -16.06 14.37
C LEU A 171 15.55 -16.71 14.18
N ALA A 172 16.61 -15.91 14.26
CA ALA A 172 17.98 -16.36 14.36
C ALA A 172 18.65 -15.70 15.56
N LEU A 173 19.45 -16.45 16.27
CA LEU A 173 20.46 -15.93 17.19
C LEU A 173 21.63 -15.42 16.38
N VAL A 174 21.99 -14.17 16.54
CA VAL A 174 23.02 -13.48 15.77
C VAL A 174 24.18 -13.08 16.67
N LEU A 175 25.38 -13.39 16.24
CA LEU A 175 26.65 -13.13 16.92
C LEU A 175 27.68 -12.59 15.92
N ARG A 176 28.72 -11.88 16.38
CA ARG A 176 29.88 -11.59 15.51
C ARG A 176 30.68 -12.87 15.20
N LYS A 177 31.37 -12.92 14.07
CA LYS A 177 32.17 -14.10 13.63
C LYS A 177 33.20 -14.53 14.65
N GLY A 178 33.82 -13.65 15.42
CA GLY A 178 34.80 -13.97 16.44
C GLY A 178 34.25 -14.07 17.87
N HIS A 179 32.95 -14.22 18.07
CA HIS A 179 32.34 -14.30 19.40
C HIS A 179 32.88 -15.53 20.17
N PRO A 180 33.21 -15.42 21.49
CA PRO A 180 33.76 -16.54 22.29
C PRO A 180 32.89 -17.82 22.23
N MET A 181 31.58 -17.67 22.13
CA MET A 181 30.64 -18.78 22.06
C MET A 181 30.19 -19.12 20.62
N ALA A 182 30.85 -18.60 19.59
CA ALA A 182 30.48 -18.80 18.19
C ALA A 182 30.42 -20.27 17.76
N LYS A 183 31.37 -21.09 18.29
CA LYS A 183 31.46 -22.52 17.90
C LYS A 183 30.61 -23.45 18.74
N ARG A 184 29.99 -22.97 19.82
CA ARG A 184 29.17 -23.81 20.72
C ARG A 184 27.77 -23.98 20.17
N THR A 185 27.13 -25.11 20.46
CA THR A 185 25.67 -25.24 20.45
C THR A 185 25.12 -24.52 21.67
N TRP A 186 24.25 -23.58 21.49
CA TRP A 186 23.70 -22.79 22.59
C TRP A 186 22.58 -23.56 23.28
N THR A 187 22.53 -23.43 24.61
CA THR A 187 21.43 -23.87 25.44
C THR A 187 20.62 -22.68 25.94
N PRO A 188 19.41 -22.87 26.50
CA PRO A 188 18.67 -21.76 27.09
C PRO A 188 19.50 -20.99 28.15
N GLU A 189 20.27 -21.71 28.99
CA GLU A 189 21.10 -21.11 30.04
C GLU A 189 22.21 -20.22 29.45
N ASP A 190 22.70 -20.49 28.25
CA ASP A 190 23.71 -19.68 27.60
C ASP A 190 23.22 -18.26 27.28
N TYR A 191 21.89 -18.09 27.09
CA TYR A 191 21.30 -16.76 26.94
C TYR A 191 21.42 -15.90 28.21
N GLY A 192 21.40 -16.52 29.38
CA GLY A 192 21.60 -15.80 30.64
C GLY A 192 23.06 -15.37 30.89
N LYS A 193 24.04 -15.90 30.13
CA LYS A 193 25.49 -15.68 30.33
C LYS A 193 26.06 -14.56 29.47
N VAL A 194 25.31 -14.03 28.52
CA VAL A 194 25.72 -12.97 27.60
C VAL A 194 24.77 -11.79 27.67
N ASP A 195 25.29 -10.64 27.34
CA ASP A 195 24.50 -9.43 27.19
C ASP A 195 23.80 -9.44 25.84
N HIS A 196 22.58 -8.91 25.79
CA HIS A 196 21.78 -8.89 24.59
C HIS A 196 21.47 -7.48 24.10
N VAL A 197 21.38 -7.35 22.77
CA VAL A 197 20.71 -6.23 22.12
C VAL A 197 19.26 -6.61 21.90
N GLY A 198 18.36 -5.95 22.62
CA GLY A 198 16.92 -6.09 22.46
C GLY A 198 16.39 -5.15 21.37
N ILE A 199 15.33 -5.58 20.70
CA ILE A 199 14.59 -4.75 19.75
C ILE A 199 13.23 -4.47 20.38
N SER A 200 12.93 -3.18 20.60
CA SER A 200 11.64 -2.73 21.12
C SER A 200 11.18 -1.50 20.37
N ILE A 201 10.03 -1.60 19.73
CA ILE A 201 9.47 -0.54 18.90
C ILE A 201 8.78 0.53 19.75
N PHE A 202 8.19 0.13 20.87
CA PHE A 202 7.41 1.01 21.74
C PHE A 202 8.01 1.13 23.16
N GLY A 203 9.20 0.61 23.38
CA GLY A 203 9.89 0.70 24.69
C GLY A 203 9.48 -0.38 25.69
N ASP A 204 8.63 -1.29 25.31
CA ASP A 204 8.20 -2.42 26.15
C ASP A 204 9.27 -3.50 26.19
N ALA A 205 9.47 -4.03 27.37
CA ALA A 205 10.40 -5.13 27.62
C ALA A 205 9.62 -6.43 27.75
N GLY A 206 9.71 -7.27 26.75
CA GLY A 206 9.16 -8.62 26.78
C GLY A 206 8.88 -9.13 25.37
N SER A 207 9.40 -10.29 25.06
CA SER A 207 9.16 -10.96 23.80
C SER A 207 8.70 -12.39 24.08
N ASP A 208 8.07 -13.02 23.09
CA ASP A 208 7.74 -14.46 23.16
C ASP A 208 8.96 -15.31 23.47
N LEU A 209 10.15 -14.88 23.03
CA LEU A 209 11.40 -15.52 23.36
C LEU A 209 11.70 -15.43 24.85
N ASP A 210 11.47 -14.28 25.51
CA ASP A 210 11.66 -14.15 26.96
C ASP A 210 10.68 -15.02 27.76
N ALA A 211 9.43 -15.11 27.29
CA ALA A 211 8.44 -16.00 27.89
C ALA A 211 8.84 -17.48 27.75
N GLN A 212 9.48 -17.85 26.65
CA GLN A 212 9.98 -19.21 26.46
C GLN A 212 11.22 -19.48 27.33
N LEU A 213 12.18 -18.58 27.40
CA LEU A 213 13.36 -18.68 28.24
C LEU A 213 13.01 -18.76 29.74
N ALA A 214 11.98 -18.02 30.16
CA ALA A 214 11.49 -18.07 31.53
C ALA A 214 11.03 -19.48 31.99
N LYS A 215 10.59 -20.34 31.05
CA LYS A 215 10.23 -21.76 31.35
C LYS A 215 11.47 -22.57 31.77
N PHE A 216 12.66 -22.12 31.40
CA PHE A 216 13.94 -22.71 31.81
C PHE A 216 14.60 -21.94 32.98
N GLY A 217 13.88 -20.99 33.58
CA GLY A 217 14.42 -20.15 34.66
C GLY A 217 15.45 -19.11 34.19
N VAL A 218 15.51 -18.84 32.88
CA VAL A 218 16.53 -17.98 32.28
C VAL A 218 15.96 -16.60 32.00
N LYS A 219 16.72 -15.57 32.39
CA LYS A 219 16.45 -14.17 32.10
C LYS A 219 17.64 -13.56 31.36
N ARG A 220 17.41 -12.94 30.23
CA ARG A 220 18.44 -12.21 29.47
C ARG A 220 18.67 -10.81 30.07
N ARG A 221 19.93 -10.37 30.07
CA ARG A 221 20.26 -8.97 30.33
C ARG A 221 20.23 -8.19 29.01
N MET A 222 19.31 -7.23 28.89
CA MET A 222 19.28 -6.29 27.77
C MET A 222 20.24 -5.15 28.05
N ALA A 223 21.45 -5.21 27.50
CA ALA A 223 22.47 -4.18 27.68
C ALA A 223 22.24 -2.97 26.77
N LEU A 224 21.61 -3.20 25.61
CA LEU A 224 21.16 -2.18 24.68
C LEU A 224 19.73 -2.53 24.22
N VAL A 225 18.88 -1.53 24.12
CA VAL A 225 17.56 -1.65 23.48
C VAL A 225 17.44 -0.59 22.39
N THR A 226 16.99 -0.98 21.20
CA THR A 226 16.86 -0.09 20.04
C THR A 226 15.59 -0.43 19.27
N PRO A 227 14.89 0.54 18.65
CA PRO A 227 13.78 0.25 17.76
C PRO A 227 14.20 -0.22 16.35
N HIS A 228 15.50 -0.25 16.04
CA HIS A 228 16.03 -0.52 14.71
C HIS A 228 16.79 -1.84 14.65
N PHE A 229 16.35 -2.73 13.78
CA PHE A 229 16.97 -4.05 13.57
C PHE A 229 18.39 -3.93 13.02
N ILE A 230 18.62 -3.01 12.09
CA ILE A 230 19.96 -2.80 11.52
C ILE A 230 20.95 -2.28 12.57
N ALA A 231 20.51 -1.42 13.49
CA ALA A 231 21.36 -0.92 14.58
C ALA A 231 21.75 -2.03 15.56
N ALA A 232 20.85 -3.00 15.79
CA ALA A 232 21.15 -4.18 16.59
C ALA A 232 22.25 -5.04 15.95
N LEU A 233 22.21 -5.24 14.62
CA LEU A 233 23.29 -5.97 13.91
C LEU A 233 24.61 -5.22 13.98
N ALA A 234 24.60 -3.90 13.82
CA ALA A 234 25.80 -3.07 13.93
C ALA A 234 26.42 -3.15 15.33
N ALA A 235 25.62 -3.08 16.39
CA ALA A 235 26.10 -3.21 17.77
C ALA A 235 26.72 -4.59 18.05
N VAL A 236 26.06 -5.67 17.61
CA VAL A 236 26.56 -7.04 17.77
C VAL A 236 27.86 -7.25 16.99
N SER A 237 28.03 -6.62 15.83
CA SER A 237 29.24 -6.76 15.02
C SER A 237 30.50 -6.32 15.72
N GLN A 238 30.40 -5.42 16.68
CA GLN A 238 31.54 -4.79 17.39
C GLN A 238 31.66 -5.22 18.87
N THR A 239 30.80 -6.13 19.33
CA THR A 239 30.77 -6.51 20.76
C THR A 239 30.56 -8.02 20.92
N ASP A 240 30.68 -8.52 22.17
CA ASP A 240 30.30 -9.87 22.53
C ASP A 240 28.83 -9.98 22.98
N MET A 241 27.98 -9.01 22.58
CA MET A 241 26.56 -9.11 22.76
C MET A 241 25.95 -10.02 21.70
N ALA A 242 24.75 -10.54 22.01
CA ALA A 242 23.93 -11.31 21.10
C ALA A 242 22.63 -10.57 20.76
N THR A 243 22.04 -10.81 19.61
CA THR A 243 20.66 -10.42 19.33
C THR A 243 19.89 -11.59 18.73
N THR A 244 18.59 -11.61 18.93
CA THR A 244 17.71 -12.61 18.29
C THR A 244 16.64 -11.86 17.51
N GLN A 245 16.64 -12.06 16.19
CA GLN A 245 15.77 -11.33 15.29
C GLN A 245 15.50 -12.11 13.99
N SER A 246 14.82 -11.49 13.03
CA SER A 246 14.53 -12.04 11.70
C SER A 246 15.76 -12.72 11.09
N HIS A 247 15.61 -14.01 10.76
CA HIS A 247 16.65 -14.78 10.08
C HIS A 247 16.95 -14.21 8.71
N THR A 248 15.91 -13.92 7.92
CA THR A 248 16.05 -13.37 6.56
C THR A 248 16.79 -12.04 6.57
N PHE A 249 16.43 -11.15 7.50
CA PHE A 249 17.08 -9.86 7.62
C PHE A 249 18.55 -10.00 8.07
N ALA A 250 18.80 -10.77 9.11
CA ALA A 250 20.15 -10.99 9.61
C ALA A 250 21.05 -11.67 8.55
N SER A 251 20.54 -12.64 7.82
CA SER A 251 21.26 -13.33 6.73
C SER A 251 21.67 -12.35 5.63
N ARG A 252 20.77 -11.42 5.26
CA ARG A 252 21.02 -10.43 4.20
C ARG A 252 22.22 -9.54 4.52
N PHE A 253 22.46 -9.25 5.81
CA PHE A 253 23.51 -8.35 6.27
C PHE A 253 24.67 -9.07 6.96
N ALA A 254 24.64 -10.41 7.05
CA ALA A 254 25.63 -11.19 7.78
C ALA A 254 27.06 -10.93 7.32
N ASP A 255 27.30 -10.96 6.01
CA ASP A 255 28.65 -10.72 5.47
C ASP A 255 29.09 -9.26 5.64
N THR A 256 28.17 -8.30 5.43
CA THR A 256 28.45 -6.88 5.60
C THR A 256 28.94 -6.55 7.01
N PHE A 257 28.32 -7.14 8.03
CA PHE A 257 28.66 -6.90 9.43
C PHE A 257 29.56 -7.96 10.06
N GLY A 258 30.00 -8.96 9.30
CA GLY A 258 30.85 -10.03 9.83
C GLY A 258 30.15 -10.88 10.90
N LEU A 259 28.91 -11.24 10.67
CA LEU A 259 28.06 -11.97 11.61
C LEU A 259 27.96 -13.46 11.28
N ILE A 260 27.56 -14.24 12.28
CA ILE A 260 27.09 -15.61 12.15
C ILE A 260 25.69 -15.76 12.72
N LEU A 261 24.92 -16.63 12.13
CA LEU A 261 23.56 -16.96 12.55
C LEU A 261 23.53 -18.38 13.11
N LYS A 262 22.75 -18.54 14.18
CA LYS A 262 22.49 -19.83 14.81
C LYS A 262 21.01 -20.00 15.08
N GLU A 263 20.56 -21.23 15.23
CA GLU A 263 19.22 -21.52 15.74
C GLU A 263 19.13 -21.08 17.22
N PRO A 264 18.06 -20.36 17.60
CA PRO A 264 17.76 -20.11 19.00
C PRO A 264 17.55 -21.46 19.75
N PRO A 265 18.01 -21.61 20.99
CA PRO A 265 17.85 -22.86 21.75
C PRO A 265 16.47 -22.99 22.41
N VAL A 266 15.45 -22.45 21.79
CA VAL A 266 14.03 -22.53 22.17
C VAL A 266 13.19 -22.80 20.93
N PRO A 267 11.97 -23.31 21.05
CA PRO A 267 11.11 -23.55 19.92
C PRO A 267 10.96 -22.32 19.02
N ASN A 268 11.23 -22.48 17.75
CA ASN A 268 11.20 -21.43 16.74
C ASN A 268 10.13 -21.79 15.67
N THR A 269 8.87 -21.45 15.98
CA THR A 269 7.70 -21.89 15.19
C THR A 269 7.52 -21.17 13.87
N GLY A 270 8.40 -20.22 13.55
CA GLY A 270 8.23 -19.36 12.40
C GLY A 270 7.32 -18.16 12.70
N LEU A 271 7.31 -17.23 11.78
CA LEU A 271 6.57 -15.98 11.86
C LEU A 271 5.99 -15.65 10.49
N ASP A 272 4.66 -15.55 10.38
CA ASP A 272 4.03 -15.07 9.17
C ASP A 272 4.14 -13.55 9.11
N LEU A 273 4.67 -13.06 8.00
CA LEU A 273 4.77 -11.64 7.70
C LEU A 273 3.53 -11.24 6.91
N THR A 274 2.79 -10.28 7.42
CA THR A 274 1.48 -9.90 6.88
C THR A 274 1.45 -8.44 6.45
N ILE A 275 0.63 -8.16 5.44
CA ILE A 275 0.21 -6.80 5.08
C ILE A 275 -1.22 -6.63 5.57
N VAL A 276 -1.46 -5.53 6.27
CA VAL A 276 -2.75 -5.17 6.85
C VAL A 276 -3.26 -3.89 6.21
N TRP A 277 -4.57 -3.80 5.98
CA TRP A 277 -5.25 -2.60 5.49
C TRP A 277 -6.66 -2.49 6.05
N SER A 278 -7.19 -1.28 6.07
CA SER A 278 -8.57 -1.00 6.51
C SER A 278 -9.59 -1.53 5.49
N HIS A 279 -10.77 -1.94 5.98
CA HIS A 279 -11.90 -2.32 5.13
C HIS A 279 -12.31 -1.20 4.15
N VAL A 280 -12.14 0.07 4.51
CA VAL A 280 -12.40 1.23 3.65
C VAL A 280 -11.53 1.22 2.38
N ARG A 281 -10.33 0.62 2.47
CA ARG A 281 -9.39 0.48 1.35
C ARG A 281 -9.49 -0.87 0.63
N ALA A 282 -10.42 -1.72 1.03
CA ALA A 282 -10.49 -3.10 0.53
C ALA A 282 -10.74 -3.19 -1.00
N ALA A 283 -11.51 -2.27 -1.55
CA ALA A 283 -11.82 -2.21 -2.98
C ALA A 283 -10.85 -1.33 -3.80
N ASP A 284 -9.81 -0.78 -3.17
CA ASP A 284 -8.83 0.10 -3.83
C ASP A 284 -7.96 -0.70 -4.80
N PRO A 285 -8.07 -0.49 -6.13
CA PRO A 285 -7.36 -1.31 -7.11
C PRO A 285 -5.84 -1.07 -7.11
N VAL A 286 -5.40 0.13 -6.75
CA VAL A 286 -3.97 0.46 -6.62
C VAL A 286 -3.36 -0.37 -5.50
N LEU A 287 -4.02 -0.43 -4.35
CA LEU A 287 -3.53 -1.19 -3.20
C LEU A 287 -3.62 -2.70 -3.44
N ALA A 288 -4.64 -3.18 -4.14
CA ALA A 288 -4.75 -4.59 -4.53
C ALA A 288 -3.58 -5.01 -5.43
N TRP A 289 -3.26 -4.21 -6.44
CA TRP A 289 -2.11 -4.43 -7.31
C TRP A 289 -0.79 -4.34 -6.55
N LEU A 290 -0.62 -3.32 -5.72
CA LEU A 290 0.62 -3.11 -4.97
C LEU A 290 0.90 -4.26 -3.99
N ARG A 291 -0.12 -4.78 -3.29
CA ARG A 291 0.03 -5.96 -2.43
C ARG A 291 0.54 -7.18 -3.21
N LYS A 292 -0.02 -7.43 -4.40
CA LYS A 292 0.47 -8.49 -5.29
C LYS A 292 1.94 -8.28 -5.66
N VAL A 293 2.33 -7.06 -6.04
CA VAL A 293 3.72 -6.70 -6.36
C VAL A 293 4.64 -6.92 -5.16
N ILE A 294 4.23 -6.49 -3.96
CA ILE A 294 4.99 -6.70 -2.72
C ILE A 294 5.17 -8.20 -2.46
N GLY A 295 4.13 -9.01 -2.61
CA GLY A 295 4.22 -10.45 -2.43
C GLY A 295 5.19 -11.12 -3.42
N GLU A 296 5.20 -10.69 -4.68
CA GLU A 296 6.13 -11.18 -5.70
C GLU A 296 7.58 -10.73 -5.42
N VAL A 297 7.77 -9.49 -5.01
CA VAL A 297 9.09 -8.96 -4.59
C VAL A 297 9.59 -9.71 -3.37
N ALA A 298 8.73 -9.94 -2.37
CA ALA A 298 9.10 -10.68 -1.17
C ALA A 298 9.55 -12.12 -1.50
N LYS A 299 8.84 -12.82 -2.36
CA LYS A 299 9.26 -14.16 -2.83
C LYS A 299 10.64 -14.14 -3.49
N ALA A 300 10.94 -13.11 -4.26
CA ALA A 300 12.22 -13.00 -4.95
C ALA A 300 13.39 -12.56 -4.04
N THR A 301 13.11 -11.80 -2.98
CA THR A 301 14.15 -11.19 -2.12
C THR A 301 14.28 -11.85 -0.75
N MET A 302 13.21 -12.49 -0.29
CA MET A 302 13.12 -13.14 1.01
C MET A 302 13.01 -14.67 0.87
N ASP A 303 13.46 -15.22 -0.27
CA ASP A 303 13.45 -16.67 -0.45
C ASP A 303 14.29 -17.30 0.68
N ILE A 304 13.58 -17.89 1.64
CA ILE A 304 14.15 -18.74 2.66
C ILE A 304 14.49 -20.04 1.93
N GLY A 305 15.44 -19.91 0.96
CA GLY A 305 15.98 -21.05 0.24
C GLY A 305 16.31 -22.11 1.27
N SER A 306 15.79 -23.29 1.04
CA SER A 306 16.07 -24.50 1.81
C SER A 306 17.47 -24.42 2.42
N VAL A 307 17.54 -24.06 3.69
CA VAL A 307 18.76 -24.08 4.47
C VAL A 307 19.29 -25.51 4.32
N ARG A 308 20.30 -25.70 3.49
CA ARG A 308 21.10 -26.90 3.52
C ARG A 308 21.64 -26.96 4.93
N VAL A 309 20.96 -27.74 5.77
CA VAL A 309 21.53 -28.19 7.04
C VAL A 309 22.80 -28.92 6.64
N SER A 310 23.93 -28.27 6.81
CA SER A 310 25.22 -28.93 6.80
C SER A 310 25.19 -29.90 7.97
N ARG A 311 24.72 -31.12 7.71
CA ARG A 311 25.00 -32.26 8.58
C ARG A 311 26.52 -32.39 8.56
N ALA A 312 27.16 -31.92 9.63
CA ALA A 312 28.51 -32.31 9.94
C ALA A 312 28.52 -33.83 9.93
N ALA A 313 29.31 -34.38 9.02
CA ALA A 313 29.48 -35.80 8.86
C ALA A 313 29.90 -36.39 10.23
N GLU A 314 29.04 -37.22 10.80
CA GLU A 314 29.49 -38.29 11.67
C GLU A 314 30.41 -39.17 10.82
N LYS A 315 31.69 -39.10 11.10
CA LYS A 315 32.66 -40.13 10.76
C LYS A 315 33.38 -40.56 11.99
N SER A 316 33.02 -41.80 12.38
CA SER A 316 33.77 -42.82 13.09
C SER A 316 34.74 -42.40 14.17
#